data_7ea3b83e296f98fd31425a3007d65d73
#
_entry.id   7ea3b83e296f98fd31425a3007d65d73
#
_cell.length_a   1.000
_cell.length_b   1.000
_cell.length_c   1.000
_cell.angle_alpha   90.00
_cell.angle_beta   90.00
_cell.angle_gamma   90.00
#
_symmetry.space_group_name_H-M   'P 1'
#
loop_
_entity.id
_entity.type
_entity.pdbx_description
1 polymer ?
#
loop_
_entity_poly.entity_id
_entity_poly.type
_entity_poly.pdbx_seq_one_letter_code
_entity_poly.pdbx_strand_id
1 'polypeptide(L)'
;FIRHELNIGLDRLKAYGIEVEFMTNALKGLNYIKENPKKRAEDLITAFKDNSIDMILCAIGGEDTYRLLPYLFENNELENIVKQKVFLGFSDTTMNHFMLNKVGIKTFYGQAFLPDVCELSNEMLPYTKKYFEELITTEKIKEVRPSDVWYQEREDFSKNAIGTDMPKHTNTGFELLS
;
A
#
# COMPACT_ATOMS: atom_id res chain seq x y z
N PHE A 1 1.29 -4.44 14.47
CA PHE A 1 2.37 -3.59 13.93
C PHE A 1 3.66 -3.87 14.66
N ILE A 2 4.69 -4.21 13.93
CA ILE A 2 6.03 -4.35 14.46
C ILE A 2 6.66 -2.95 14.41
N ARG A 3 6.84 -2.31 15.56
CA ARG A 3 7.23 -0.89 15.65
C ARG A 3 8.54 -0.54 14.94
N HIS A 4 9.49 -1.46 14.86
CA HIS A 4 10.76 -1.21 14.18
C HIS A 4 10.62 -1.14 12.67
N GLU A 5 9.76 -1.95 12.07
CA GLU A 5 9.42 -1.85 10.63
C GLU A 5 8.79 -0.50 10.31
N LEU A 6 7.84 -0.07 11.14
CA LEU A 6 7.19 1.21 10.98
C LEU A 6 8.20 2.36 10.89
N ASN A 7 9.19 2.39 11.78
CA ASN A 7 10.21 3.43 11.78
C ASN A 7 11.07 3.41 10.50
N ILE A 8 11.45 2.22 10.01
CA ILE A 8 12.20 2.07 8.76
C ILE A 8 11.41 2.68 7.60
N GLY A 9 10.13 2.36 7.49
CA GLY A 9 9.28 2.90 6.43
C GLY A 9 9.12 4.42 6.52
N LEU A 10 8.90 4.95 7.73
CA LEU A 10 8.79 6.40 7.95
C LEU A 10 10.06 7.15 7.59
N ASP A 11 11.23 6.62 7.97
CA ASP A 11 12.53 7.23 7.65
C ASP A 11 12.77 7.23 6.13
N ARG A 12 12.39 6.17 5.42
CA ARG A 12 12.47 6.10 3.96
C ARG A 12 11.55 7.11 3.28
N LEU A 13 10.30 7.19 3.69
CA LEU A 13 9.37 8.17 3.12
C LEU A 13 9.83 9.59 3.39
N LYS A 14 10.34 9.88 4.59
CA LYS A 14 10.94 11.16 4.93
C LYS A 14 12.15 11.50 4.05
N ALA A 15 12.99 10.51 3.71
CA ALA A 15 14.13 10.72 2.81
C ALA A 15 13.69 11.11 1.39
N TYR A 16 12.49 10.74 0.95
CA TYR A 16 11.87 11.23 -0.28
C TYR A 16 11.16 12.59 -0.13
N GLY A 17 11.20 13.21 1.05
CA GLY A 17 10.46 14.45 1.33
C GLY A 17 8.96 14.25 1.52
N ILE A 18 8.51 13.02 1.77
CA ILE A 18 7.10 12.69 1.98
C ILE A 18 6.78 12.84 3.47
N GLU A 19 5.79 13.65 3.78
CA GLU A 19 5.18 13.74 5.10
C GLU A 19 4.09 12.67 5.24
N VAL A 20 4.11 11.94 6.35
CA VAL A 20 3.19 10.82 6.59
C VAL A 20 2.20 11.17 7.67
N GLU A 21 0.92 11.07 7.34
CA GLU A 21 -0.17 11.13 8.29
C GLU A 21 -0.85 9.76 8.41
N PHE A 22 -1.06 9.31 9.64
CA PHE A 22 -1.84 8.08 9.89
C PHE A 22 -3.29 8.44 10.14
N MET A 23 -4.19 7.82 9.40
CA MET A 23 -5.61 7.95 9.67
C MET A 23 -5.94 7.48 11.11
N THR A 24 -6.93 8.09 11.70
CA THR A 24 -7.28 7.98 13.14
C THR A 24 -7.35 6.53 13.65
N ASN A 25 -7.78 5.61 12.80
CA ASN A 25 -7.96 4.21 13.20
C ASN A 25 -6.86 3.27 12.71
N ALA A 26 -5.92 3.74 11.89
CA ALA A 26 -4.91 2.90 11.23
C ALA A 26 -4.01 2.11 12.20
N LEU A 27 -3.70 2.68 13.37
CA LEU A 27 -2.79 2.08 14.35
C LEU A 27 -3.48 1.48 15.58
N LYS A 28 -4.82 1.33 15.57
CA LYS A 28 -5.58 0.80 16.72
C LYS A 28 -5.49 -0.71 16.93
N GLY A 29 -4.80 -1.40 16.03
CA GLY A 29 -4.56 -2.84 16.11
C GLY A 29 -5.62 -3.68 15.40
N LEU A 30 -5.24 -4.94 15.12
CA LEU A 30 -5.99 -5.84 14.26
C LEU A 30 -7.42 -6.11 14.74
N ASN A 31 -7.59 -6.38 16.03
CA ASN A 31 -8.92 -6.69 16.58
C ASN A 31 -9.88 -5.51 16.40
N TYR A 32 -9.41 -4.30 16.76
CA TYR A 32 -10.21 -3.09 16.56
C TYR A 32 -10.60 -2.89 15.09
N ILE A 33 -9.64 -3.04 14.17
CA ILE A 33 -9.87 -2.86 12.73
C ILE A 33 -10.91 -3.87 12.20
N LYS A 34 -10.82 -5.14 12.61
CA LYS A 34 -11.78 -6.18 12.23
C LYS A 34 -13.19 -5.92 12.77
N GLU A 35 -13.31 -5.42 13.98
CA GLU A 35 -14.60 -5.14 14.62
C GLU A 35 -15.24 -3.83 14.13
N ASN A 36 -14.48 -2.94 13.53
CA ASN A 36 -14.91 -1.60 13.16
C ASN A 36 -14.73 -1.27 11.67
N PRO A 37 -15.35 -2.01 10.73
CA PRO A 37 -15.23 -1.75 9.29
C PRO A 37 -15.76 -0.36 8.90
N LYS A 38 -16.78 0.16 9.60
CA LYS A 38 -17.29 1.51 9.41
C LYS A 38 -16.20 2.57 9.68
N LYS A 39 -15.41 2.39 10.73
CA LYS A 39 -14.33 3.33 11.06
C LYS A 39 -13.21 3.33 10.02
N ARG A 40 -12.92 2.18 9.43
CA ARG A 40 -11.99 2.08 8.29
C ARG A 40 -12.53 2.81 7.05
N ALA A 41 -13.82 2.68 6.78
CA ALA A 41 -14.46 3.40 5.69
C ALA A 41 -14.43 4.92 5.93
N GLU A 42 -14.72 5.38 7.16
CA GLU A 42 -14.61 6.79 7.56
C GLU A 42 -13.18 7.32 7.38
N ASP A 43 -12.14 6.55 7.71
CA ASP A 43 -10.74 6.92 7.49
C ASP A 43 -10.45 7.12 5.99
N LEU A 44 -10.90 6.21 5.13
CA LEU A 44 -10.72 6.31 3.68
C LEU A 44 -11.42 7.55 3.12
N ILE A 45 -12.65 7.79 3.53
CA ILE A 45 -13.43 8.98 3.14
C ILE A 45 -12.72 10.25 3.59
N THR A 46 -12.24 10.30 4.83
CA THR A 46 -11.50 11.43 5.38
C THR A 46 -10.25 11.72 4.58
N ALA A 47 -9.45 10.69 4.26
CA ALA A 47 -8.25 10.83 3.47
C ALA A 47 -8.54 11.38 2.06
N PHE A 48 -9.65 11.00 1.43
CA PHE A 48 -10.04 11.58 0.14
C PHE A 48 -10.55 13.01 0.23
N LYS A 49 -11.23 13.37 1.33
CA LYS A 49 -11.77 14.74 1.54
C LYS A 49 -10.68 15.75 1.89
N ASP A 50 -9.61 15.32 2.54
CA ASP A 50 -8.54 16.21 2.97
C ASP A 50 -7.67 16.67 1.79
N ASN A 51 -7.62 17.97 1.56
CA ASN A 51 -6.87 18.55 0.45
C ASN A 51 -5.36 18.58 0.68
N SER A 52 -4.88 18.34 1.89
CA SER A 52 -3.45 18.27 2.21
C SER A 52 -2.85 16.89 1.89
N ILE A 53 -3.69 15.88 1.63
CA ILE A 53 -3.25 14.53 1.29
C ILE A 53 -3.21 14.35 -0.22
N ASP A 54 -2.05 14.09 -0.77
CA ASP A 54 -1.83 13.82 -2.20
C ASP A 54 -1.93 12.33 -2.53
N MET A 55 -1.49 11.46 -1.61
CA MET A 55 -1.42 10.02 -1.82
C MET A 55 -1.99 9.25 -0.62
N ILE A 56 -2.71 8.17 -0.92
CA ILE A 56 -3.18 7.19 0.04
C ILE A 56 -2.42 5.88 -0.20
N LEU A 57 -1.53 5.54 0.73
CA LEU A 57 -0.76 4.30 0.72
C LEU A 57 -1.38 3.31 1.70
N CYS A 58 -1.84 2.16 1.20
CA CYS A 58 -2.37 1.11 2.05
C CYS A 58 -1.30 0.55 2.98
N ALA A 59 -1.63 0.35 4.24
CA ALA A 59 -0.67 -0.17 5.23
C ALA A 59 -0.23 -1.60 4.91
N ILE A 60 -1.20 -2.46 4.60
CA ILE A 60 -1.03 -3.88 4.29
C ILE A 60 -2.33 -4.39 3.67
N GLY A 61 -2.32 -5.59 3.11
CA GLY A 61 -3.53 -6.32 2.72
C GLY A 61 -4.40 -6.75 3.91
N GLY A 62 -5.03 -7.89 3.81
CA GLY A 62 -5.92 -8.43 4.83
C GLY A 62 -6.84 -9.50 4.25
N GLU A 63 -8.07 -9.61 4.79
CA GLU A 63 -9.06 -10.59 4.34
C GLU A 63 -10.50 -10.04 4.36
N ASP A 64 -10.69 -8.77 4.73
CA ASP A 64 -12.00 -8.27 5.10
C ASP A 64 -12.31 -6.85 4.56
N THR A 65 -11.54 -6.37 3.58
CA THR A 65 -11.74 -5.05 2.98
C THR A 65 -13.11 -4.93 2.30
N TYR A 66 -13.70 -6.04 1.82
CA TYR A 66 -15.06 -6.06 1.29
C TYR A 66 -16.12 -5.54 2.27
N ARG A 67 -15.85 -5.62 3.59
CA ARG A 67 -16.78 -5.16 4.64
C ARG A 67 -16.94 -3.64 4.69
N LEU A 68 -16.08 -2.89 3.98
CA LEU A 68 -16.18 -1.44 3.86
C LEU A 68 -17.27 -1.02 2.87
N LEU A 69 -17.61 -1.90 1.93
CA LEU A 69 -18.51 -1.63 0.81
C LEU A 69 -19.86 -1.00 1.23
N PRO A 70 -20.59 -1.53 2.24
CA PRO A 70 -21.86 -0.89 2.62
C PRO A 70 -21.69 0.56 3.08
N TYR A 71 -20.63 0.85 3.81
CA TYR A 71 -20.39 2.18 4.40
C TYR A 71 -19.85 3.19 3.39
N LEU A 72 -19.11 2.75 2.37
CA LEU A 72 -18.57 3.60 1.32
C LEU A 72 -19.64 4.02 0.31
N PHE A 73 -20.65 3.17 0.08
CA PHE A 73 -21.74 3.46 -0.85
C PHE A 73 -23.04 3.88 -0.17
N GLU A 74 -23.12 3.85 1.16
CA GLU A 74 -24.23 4.40 1.90
C GLU A 74 -24.30 5.91 1.67
N ASN A 75 -25.48 6.40 1.30
CA ASN A 75 -25.71 7.82 1.00
C ASN A 75 -24.78 8.40 -0.09
N ASN A 76 -24.25 7.59 -0.98
CA ASN A 76 -23.29 7.99 -2.02
C ASN A 76 -22.03 8.66 -1.47
N GLU A 77 -21.59 8.29 -0.27
CA GLU A 77 -20.44 8.91 0.39
C GLU A 77 -19.18 8.87 -0.48
N LEU A 78 -18.84 7.73 -1.07
CA LEU A 78 -17.68 7.61 -1.93
C LEU A 78 -17.87 8.39 -3.26
N GLU A 79 -19.06 8.37 -3.85
CA GLU A 79 -19.38 9.05 -5.11
C GLU A 79 -19.28 10.56 -4.99
N ASN A 80 -19.53 11.11 -3.80
CA ASN A 80 -19.44 12.55 -3.53
C ASN A 80 -17.99 13.04 -3.34
N ILE A 81 -17.00 12.14 -3.32
CA ILE A 81 -15.59 12.48 -3.03
C ILE A 81 -14.76 12.54 -4.32
N VAL A 82 -15.29 12.91 -5.44
CA VAL A 82 -14.58 12.85 -6.74
C VAL A 82 -13.37 13.79 -6.77
N LYS A 83 -12.29 13.39 -6.11
CA LYS A 83 -10.96 13.99 -6.25
C LYS A 83 -9.96 12.91 -6.61
N GLN A 84 -9.26 13.11 -7.70
CA GLN A 84 -8.14 12.24 -8.06
C GLN A 84 -7.02 12.39 -7.03
N LYS A 85 -6.69 11.30 -6.37
CA LYS A 85 -5.49 11.14 -5.53
C LYS A 85 -4.81 9.86 -5.93
N VAL A 86 -3.52 9.79 -5.73
CA VAL A 86 -2.80 8.52 -5.87
C VAL A 86 -3.28 7.57 -4.78
N PHE A 87 -3.89 6.46 -5.18
CA PHE A 87 -4.21 5.36 -4.27
C PHE A 87 -3.36 4.16 -4.65
N LEU A 88 -2.60 3.64 -3.68
CA LEU A 88 -1.61 2.60 -3.88
C LEU A 88 -1.78 1.48 -2.85
N GLY A 89 -1.80 0.22 -3.31
CA GLY A 89 -1.93 -0.97 -2.49
C GLY A 89 -2.14 -2.22 -3.34
N PHE A 90 -2.19 -3.39 -2.71
CA PHE A 90 -2.41 -4.68 -3.37
C PHE A 90 -3.05 -5.71 -2.44
N SER A 91 -3.19 -6.96 -2.90
CA SER A 91 -3.77 -8.06 -2.14
C SER A 91 -5.25 -7.77 -1.77
N ASP A 92 -5.68 -7.92 -0.53
CA ASP A 92 -7.06 -7.67 -0.09
C ASP A 92 -7.54 -6.24 -0.39
N THR A 93 -6.63 -5.25 -0.46
CA THR A 93 -6.98 -3.89 -0.85
C THR A 93 -7.42 -3.77 -2.31
N THR A 94 -7.35 -4.84 -3.10
CA THR A 94 -7.98 -4.93 -4.43
C THR A 94 -9.46 -4.56 -4.38
N MET A 95 -10.14 -4.86 -3.29
CA MET A 95 -11.54 -4.44 -3.10
C MET A 95 -11.68 -2.92 -3.12
N ASN A 96 -10.73 -2.18 -2.53
CA ASN A 96 -10.71 -0.72 -2.62
C ASN A 96 -10.51 -0.25 -4.06
N HIS A 97 -9.63 -0.90 -4.83
CA HIS A 97 -9.42 -0.55 -6.24
C HIS A 97 -10.71 -0.69 -7.05
N PHE A 98 -11.48 -1.76 -6.85
CA PHE A 98 -12.77 -1.93 -7.52
C PHE A 98 -13.78 -0.87 -7.09
N MET A 99 -13.87 -0.58 -5.79
CA MET A 99 -14.78 0.45 -5.26
C MET A 99 -14.45 1.84 -5.80
N LEU A 100 -13.17 2.20 -5.82
CA LEU A 100 -12.68 3.47 -6.33
C LEU A 100 -12.85 3.58 -7.85
N ASN A 101 -12.56 2.53 -8.59
CA ASN A 101 -12.78 2.49 -10.03
C ASN A 101 -14.26 2.66 -10.40
N LYS A 102 -15.17 2.06 -9.64
CA LYS A 102 -16.63 2.22 -9.83
C LYS A 102 -17.06 3.68 -9.80
N VAL A 103 -16.40 4.52 -9.00
CA VAL A 103 -16.69 5.96 -8.90
C VAL A 103 -15.73 6.83 -9.75
N GLY A 104 -15.00 6.22 -10.68
CA GLY A 104 -14.16 6.91 -11.66
C GLY A 104 -12.78 7.33 -11.18
N ILE A 105 -12.33 6.87 -10.00
CA ILE A 105 -11.00 7.14 -9.48
C ILE A 105 -10.01 6.11 -10.05
N LYS A 106 -8.94 6.59 -10.68
CA LYS A 106 -7.83 5.76 -11.14
C LYS A 106 -6.92 5.43 -9.96
N THR A 107 -6.51 4.17 -9.87
CA THR A 107 -5.68 3.65 -8.78
C THR A 107 -4.49 2.89 -9.32
N PHE A 108 -3.46 2.70 -8.50
CA PHE A 108 -2.27 1.94 -8.84
C PHE A 108 -2.22 0.65 -8.01
N TYR A 109 -2.27 -0.49 -8.68
CA TYR A 109 -2.10 -1.78 -8.04
C TYR A 109 -0.60 -2.07 -7.91
N GLY A 110 -0.09 -2.02 -6.70
CA GLY A 110 1.36 -2.13 -6.48
C GLY A 110 1.69 -2.10 -4.99
N GLN A 111 2.70 -1.35 -4.62
CA GLN A 111 3.29 -1.35 -3.29
C GLN A 111 2.28 -1.07 -2.17
N ALA A 112 2.58 -1.62 -0.98
CA ALA A 112 1.96 -1.25 0.27
C ALA A 112 3.03 -0.85 1.29
N PHE A 113 2.63 -0.22 2.38
CA PHE A 113 3.58 0.37 3.30
C PHE A 113 4.44 -0.68 4.01
N LEU A 114 3.80 -1.67 4.68
CA LEU A 114 4.54 -2.66 5.48
C LEU A 114 5.36 -3.65 4.63
N PRO A 115 4.78 -4.34 3.61
CA PRO A 115 5.53 -5.36 2.91
C PRO A 115 6.61 -4.81 1.97
N ASP A 116 6.50 -3.54 1.56
CA ASP A 116 7.36 -2.97 0.54
C ASP A 116 8.22 -1.83 1.08
N VAL A 117 7.59 -0.78 1.62
CA VAL A 117 8.33 0.40 2.08
C VAL A 117 9.07 0.12 3.38
N CYS A 118 8.50 -0.73 4.25
CA CYS A 118 9.10 -1.13 5.52
C CYS A 118 9.99 -2.37 5.43
N GLU A 119 10.35 -2.85 4.23
CA GLU A 119 11.26 -4.00 4.06
C GLU A 119 12.51 -3.85 4.95
N LEU A 120 12.88 -4.95 5.67
CA LEU A 120 13.95 -4.93 6.67
C LEU A 120 15.37 -4.86 6.07
N SER A 121 15.56 -5.11 4.79
CA SER A 121 16.85 -4.87 4.11
C SER A 121 17.28 -3.42 4.26
N ASN A 122 18.53 -3.10 3.98
CA ASN A 122 19.04 -1.73 4.07
C ASN A 122 18.26 -0.73 3.20
N GLU A 123 17.69 -1.21 2.08
CA GLU A 123 16.86 -0.42 1.17
C GLU A 123 15.59 -1.21 0.80
N MET A 124 14.61 -0.56 0.18
CA MET A 124 13.54 -1.27 -0.53
C MET A 124 14.13 -2.16 -1.61
N LEU A 125 13.47 -3.29 -1.90
CA LEU A 125 13.87 -4.15 -3.01
C LEU A 125 13.98 -3.34 -4.31
N PRO A 126 15.02 -3.53 -5.14
CA PRO A 126 15.31 -2.66 -6.29
C PRO A 126 14.15 -2.47 -7.26
N TYR A 127 13.39 -3.54 -7.54
CA TYR A 127 12.23 -3.47 -8.41
C TYR A 127 11.11 -2.63 -7.80
N THR A 128 10.81 -2.84 -6.52
CA THR A 128 9.84 -2.06 -5.75
C THR A 128 10.23 -0.59 -5.70
N LYS A 129 11.50 -0.30 -5.35
CA LYS A 129 12.05 1.05 -5.28
C LYS A 129 11.90 1.80 -6.60
N LYS A 130 12.28 1.17 -7.71
CA LYS A 130 12.20 1.75 -9.06
C LYS A 130 10.79 2.26 -9.38
N TYR A 131 9.78 1.42 -9.21
CA TYR A 131 8.41 1.81 -9.58
C TYR A 131 7.75 2.70 -8.54
N PHE A 132 8.14 2.59 -7.28
CA PHE A 132 7.72 3.55 -6.25
C PHE A 132 8.26 4.95 -6.56
N GLU A 133 9.55 5.08 -6.84
CA GLU A 133 10.19 6.34 -7.22
C GLU A 133 9.59 6.93 -8.51
N GLU A 134 9.35 6.11 -9.54
CA GLU A 134 8.70 6.57 -10.76
C GLU A 134 7.30 7.14 -10.46
N LEU A 135 6.51 6.46 -9.63
CA LEU A 135 5.16 6.90 -9.29
C LEU A 135 5.16 8.22 -8.51
N ILE A 136 5.98 8.35 -7.45
CA ILE A 136 5.99 9.55 -6.61
C ILE A 136 6.61 10.77 -7.30
N THR A 137 7.41 10.57 -8.34
CA THR A 137 8.05 11.68 -9.08
C THR A 137 7.29 12.10 -10.31
N THR A 138 6.54 11.20 -10.94
CA THR A 138 5.87 11.46 -12.23
C THR A 138 4.36 11.30 -12.19
N GLU A 139 3.81 10.79 -11.09
CA GLU A 139 2.40 10.39 -10.93
C GLU A 139 1.92 9.40 -12.01
N LYS A 140 2.85 8.71 -12.64
CA LYS A 140 2.59 7.78 -13.75
C LYS A 140 3.58 6.63 -13.72
N ILE A 141 3.14 5.49 -14.21
CA ILE A 141 4.01 4.38 -14.58
C ILE A 141 3.92 4.20 -16.09
N LYS A 142 5.05 4.38 -16.78
CA LYS A 142 5.09 4.28 -18.25
C LYS A 142 4.96 2.85 -18.73
N GLU A 143 5.72 1.97 -18.12
CA GLU A 143 5.81 0.57 -18.51
C GLU A 143 6.25 -0.28 -17.33
N VAL A 144 5.53 -1.35 -17.06
CA VAL A 144 5.94 -2.37 -16.09
C VAL A 144 6.64 -3.49 -16.87
N ARG A 145 7.93 -3.68 -16.62
CA ARG A 145 8.73 -4.76 -17.20
C ARG A 145 8.95 -5.88 -16.20
N PRO A 146 9.08 -7.12 -16.62
CA PRO A 146 9.47 -8.21 -15.73
C PRO A 146 10.76 -7.90 -14.97
N SER A 147 10.87 -8.37 -13.74
CA SER A 147 12.13 -8.35 -13.01
C SER A 147 13.02 -9.51 -13.43
N ASP A 148 14.32 -9.27 -13.57
CA ASP A 148 15.32 -10.32 -13.86
C ASP A 148 15.53 -11.24 -12.65
N VAL A 149 15.03 -10.87 -11.50
CA VAL A 149 15.19 -11.62 -10.25
C VAL A 149 13.90 -11.65 -9.45
N TRP A 150 13.79 -12.66 -8.59
CA TRP A 150 12.78 -12.71 -7.55
C TRP A 150 13.46 -12.96 -6.19
N TYR A 151 12.78 -12.64 -5.11
CA TYR A 151 13.29 -12.77 -3.76
C TYR A 151 12.45 -13.78 -2.99
N GLN A 152 13.12 -14.68 -2.29
CA GLN A 152 12.44 -15.58 -1.37
C GLN A 152 11.91 -14.77 -0.19
N GLU A 153 10.65 -15.03 0.17
CA GLU A 153 10.02 -14.35 1.30
C GLU A 153 10.82 -14.56 2.59
N ARG A 154 10.90 -13.53 3.40
CA ARG A 154 11.57 -13.52 4.67
C ARG A 154 10.77 -14.34 5.70
N GLU A 155 11.44 -15.13 6.50
CA GLU A 155 10.83 -15.89 7.60
C GLU A 155 11.00 -15.18 8.96
N ASP A 156 12.09 -14.41 9.12
CA ASP A 156 12.40 -13.65 10.33
C ASP A 156 12.05 -12.16 10.13
N PHE A 157 11.08 -11.68 10.90
CA PHE A 157 10.68 -10.28 10.98
C PHE A 157 11.08 -9.63 12.30
N SER A 158 11.99 -10.24 13.06
CA SER A 158 12.50 -9.68 14.31
C SER A 158 13.46 -8.52 14.05
N LYS A 159 13.82 -7.81 15.11
CA LYS A 159 14.85 -6.76 15.04
C LYS A 159 16.21 -7.27 14.55
N ASN A 160 16.49 -8.56 14.72
CA ASN A 160 17.76 -9.14 14.27
C ASN A 160 17.85 -9.26 12.74
N ALA A 161 16.71 -9.23 12.06
CA ALA A 161 16.64 -9.26 10.60
C ALA A 161 16.88 -7.87 9.95
N ILE A 162 16.94 -6.79 10.75
CA ILE A 162 17.21 -5.46 10.21
C ILE A 162 18.58 -5.42 9.54
N GLY A 163 18.61 -4.95 8.29
CA GLY A 163 19.82 -4.86 7.48
C GLY A 163 20.24 -6.18 6.83
N THR A 164 19.45 -7.26 6.99
CA THR A 164 19.72 -8.53 6.29
C THR A 164 19.02 -8.57 4.94
N ASP A 165 19.70 -9.07 3.92
CA ASP A 165 19.12 -9.20 2.60
C ASP A 165 18.25 -10.46 2.49
N MET A 166 17.22 -10.40 1.66
CA MET A 166 16.43 -11.56 1.26
C MET A 166 17.20 -12.40 0.24
N PRO A 167 17.12 -13.74 0.29
CA PRO A 167 17.72 -14.60 -0.73
C PRO A 167 17.18 -14.23 -2.13
N LYS A 168 18.12 -14.01 -3.06
CA LYS A 168 17.82 -13.56 -4.42
C LYS A 168 18.05 -14.71 -5.41
N HIS A 169 17.11 -14.87 -6.34
CA HIS A 169 17.11 -15.89 -7.37
C HIS A 169 16.89 -15.28 -8.75
N THR A 170 17.47 -15.91 -9.78
CA THR A 170 17.22 -15.50 -11.16
C THR A 170 15.78 -15.79 -11.55
N ASN A 171 15.11 -14.82 -12.16
CA ASN A 171 13.81 -15.03 -12.76
C ASN A 171 14.00 -15.63 -14.16
N THR A 172 13.61 -16.87 -14.34
CA THR A 172 13.68 -17.58 -15.63
C THR A 172 12.51 -17.26 -16.56
N GLY A 173 11.63 -16.33 -16.14
CA GLY A 173 10.43 -15.98 -16.86
C GLY A 173 9.26 -16.92 -16.56
N PHE A 174 8.33 -17.00 -17.51
CA PHE A 174 7.17 -17.87 -17.42
C PHE A 174 6.97 -18.59 -18.74
N GLU A 175 6.39 -19.77 -18.68
CA GLU A 175 6.02 -20.57 -19.83
C GLU A 175 4.51 -20.47 -20.06
N LEU A 176 4.12 -20.20 -21.30
CA LEU A 176 2.71 -20.23 -21.69
C LEU A 176 2.27 -21.69 -21.84
N LEU A 177 1.40 -22.13 -20.96
CA LEU A 177 0.76 -23.44 -21.08
C LEU A 177 -0.38 -23.34 -22.12
N SER A 178 -0.25 -24.02 -23.22
CA SER A 178 -1.25 -24.10 -24.29
C SER A 178 -2.34 -25.11 -24.00
#